data_916782db0b01696e5215c735690931fb
#
_entry.id   916782db0b01696e5215c735690931fb
#
_cell.length_a   1.000
_cell.length_b   1.000
_cell.length_c   1.000
_cell.angle_alpha   90.00
_cell.angle_beta   90.00
_cell.angle_gamma   90.00
#
_symmetry.space_group_name_H-M   'P 1'
#
loop_
_entity.id
_entity.type
_entity.pdbx_description
1 polymer ?
#
loop_
_entity_poly.entity_id
_entity_poly.type
_entity_poly.pdbx_seq_one_letter_code
_entity_poly.pdbx_strand_id
1 'polypeptide(L)'
;GQKKMITLVDEKTKEEKIVPVIKDTEKNLKLLADAWRMAQEIDKAIPILERAAKMSKDGQSYVLLGNLYLSEDKLDEAADAILKGLEKGKIKKLSPVHLTLGQVYFELQKFEDAKKNFRIAARDKDKKIKQQANNWIKYTENEEIRVKNLALRRDYIQMNST
;
A
#
# COMPACT_ATOMS: atom_id res chain seq x y z
N GLY A 1 4.08 -28.96 -26.24
CA GLY A 1 2.89 -28.13 -26.41
C GLY A 1 3.23 -26.87 -27.19
N GLN A 2 2.48 -26.56 -28.24
CA GLN A 2 2.68 -25.36 -29.04
C GLN A 2 2.52 -24.11 -28.18
N LYS A 3 3.50 -23.19 -28.21
CA LYS A 3 3.38 -21.89 -27.59
C LYS A 3 2.32 -21.08 -28.37
N LYS A 4 1.30 -20.62 -27.69
CA LYS A 4 0.33 -19.70 -28.30
C LYS A 4 1.06 -18.39 -28.59
N MET A 5 0.95 -17.90 -29.82
CA MET A 5 1.60 -16.67 -30.28
C MET A 5 0.54 -15.58 -30.46
N ILE A 6 0.90 -14.34 -30.26
CA ILE A 6 0.09 -13.17 -30.57
C ILE A 6 0.89 -12.18 -31.41
N THR A 7 0.20 -11.44 -32.25
CA THR A 7 0.78 -10.32 -33.00
C THR A 7 0.57 -9.04 -32.21
N LEU A 8 1.66 -8.34 -31.94
CA LEU A 8 1.64 -6.99 -31.37
C LEU A 8 1.94 -6.00 -32.49
N VAL A 9 1.16 -4.94 -32.58
CA VAL A 9 1.36 -3.84 -33.53
C VAL A 9 1.86 -2.63 -32.77
N ASP A 10 3.01 -2.10 -33.14
CA ASP A 10 3.48 -0.83 -32.61
C ASP A 10 2.60 0.31 -33.17
N GLU A 11 1.99 1.09 -32.29
CA GLU A 11 1.05 2.13 -32.68
C GLU A 11 1.70 3.27 -33.49
N LYS A 12 3.00 3.52 -33.27
CA LYS A 12 3.74 4.60 -33.94
C LYS A 12 4.35 4.16 -35.26
N THR A 13 5.01 2.99 -35.25
CA THR A 13 5.75 2.50 -36.44
C THR A 13 4.90 1.62 -37.32
N LYS A 14 3.73 1.12 -36.83
CA LYS A 14 2.87 0.12 -37.51
C LYS A 14 3.57 -1.22 -37.78
N GLU A 15 4.72 -1.45 -37.16
CA GLU A 15 5.42 -2.71 -37.25
C GLU A 15 4.70 -3.82 -36.49
N GLU A 16 4.58 -4.98 -37.07
CA GLU A 16 4.01 -6.17 -36.47
C GLU A 16 5.12 -7.06 -35.89
N LYS A 17 4.97 -7.44 -34.61
CA LYS A 17 5.86 -8.41 -33.97
C LYS A 17 5.06 -9.58 -33.43
N ILE A 18 5.43 -10.78 -33.83
CA ILE A 18 4.85 -12.02 -33.32
C ILE A 18 5.62 -12.41 -32.05
N VAL A 19 4.90 -12.43 -30.93
CA VAL A 19 5.49 -12.74 -29.62
C VAL A 19 4.74 -13.89 -28.94
N PRO A 20 5.45 -14.73 -28.15
CA PRO A 20 4.77 -15.78 -27.41
C PRO A 20 3.86 -15.20 -26.33
N VAL A 21 2.65 -15.75 -26.21
CA VAL A 21 1.77 -15.44 -25.08
C VAL A 21 2.42 -15.97 -23.81
N ILE A 22 2.79 -15.07 -22.92
CA ILE A 22 3.28 -15.43 -21.60
C ILE A 22 2.05 -15.81 -20.75
N LYS A 23 2.08 -17.03 -20.18
CA LYS A 23 1.00 -17.47 -19.29
C LYS A 23 0.90 -16.54 -18.08
N ASP A 24 -0.32 -16.23 -17.68
CA ASP A 24 -0.61 -15.57 -16.42
C ASP A 24 -0.26 -16.50 -15.24
N THR A 25 0.97 -16.40 -14.79
CA THR A 25 1.43 -17.01 -13.57
C THR A 25 1.71 -15.90 -12.56
N GLU A 26 1.64 -16.19 -11.27
CA GLU A 26 1.99 -15.24 -10.22
C GLU A 26 3.36 -14.57 -10.51
N LYS A 27 4.36 -15.39 -10.87
CA LYS A 27 5.71 -14.90 -11.18
C LYS A 27 5.71 -13.91 -12.35
N ASN A 28 5.06 -14.25 -13.45
CA ASN A 28 5.05 -13.41 -14.65
C ASN A 28 4.28 -12.11 -14.41
N LEU A 29 3.17 -12.17 -13.68
CA LEU A 29 2.41 -10.98 -13.32
C LEU A 29 3.21 -10.06 -12.37
N LYS A 30 3.93 -10.61 -11.39
CA LYS A 30 4.82 -9.81 -10.54
C LYS A 30 5.91 -9.10 -11.36
N LEU A 31 6.57 -9.81 -12.27
CA LEU A 31 7.58 -9.22 -13.15
C LEU A 31 7.01 -8.09 -14.02
N LEU A 32 5.82 -8.29 -14.56
CA LEU A 32 5.16 -7.28 -15.39
C LEU A 32 4.74 -6.06 -14.55
N ALA A 33 4.19 -6.27 -13.36
CA ALA A 33 3.84 -5.19 -12.44
C ALA A 33 5.10 -4.40 -12.01
N ASP A 34 6.21 -5.09 -11.74
CA ASP A 34 7.49 -4.44 -11.42
C ASP A 34 8.02 -3.62 -12.60
N ALA A 35 7.89 -4.12 -13.84
CA ALA A 35 8.30 -3.37 -15.03
C ALA A 35 7.48 -2.07 -15.19
N TRP A 36 6.15 -2.12 -15.01
CA TRP A 36 5.31 -0.93 -15.05
C TRP A 36 5.64 0.06 -13.91
N ARG A 37 5.87 -0.45 -12.70
CA ARG A 37 6.28 0.37 -11.56
C ARG A 37 7.62 1.07 -11.82
N MET A 38 8.61 0.37 -12.40
CA MET A 38 9.90 0.97 -12.77
C MET A 38 9.76 2.02 -13.87
N ALA A 39 8.79 1.85 -14.76
CA ALA A 39 8.43 2.83 -15.79
C ALA A 39 7.58 4.00 -15.23
N GLN A 40 7.29 4.00 -13.92
CA GLN A 40 6.41 4.98 -13.24
C GLN A 40 4.95 4.98 -13.75
N GLU A 41 4.53 3.89 -14.39
CA GLU A 41 3.18 3.67 -14.90
C GLU A 41 2.35 2.91 -13.85
N ILE A 42 2.11 3.56 -12.71
CA ILE A 42 1.49 2.91 -11.52
C ILE A 42 0.08 2.41 -11.82
N ASP A 43 -0.70 3.18 -12.58
CA ASP A 43 -2.06 2.77 -12.99
C ASP A 43 -2.08 1.46 -13.77
N LYS A 44 -1.01 1.15 -14.51
CA LYS A 44 -0.87 -0.12 -15.22
C LYS A 44 -0.35 -1.24 -14.31
N ALA A 45 0.46 -0.89 -13.31
CA ALA A 45 1.01 -1.85 -12.36
C ALA A 45 -0.06 -2.42 -11.40
N ILE A 46 -0.96 -1.56 -10.91
CA ILE A 46 -1.99 -1.92 -9.91
C ILE A 46 -2.85 -3.12 -10.35
N PRO A 47 -3.57 -3.11 -11.49
CA PRO A 47 -4.45 -4.22 -11.87
C PRO A 47 -3.69 -5.52 -12.10
N ILE A 48 -2.45 -5.45 -12.55
CA ILE A 48 -1.59 -6.63 -12.75
C ILE A 48 -1.17 -7.21 -11.40
N LEU A 49 -0.78 -6.34 -10.47
CA LEU A 49 -0.39 -6.78 -9.13
C LEU A 49 -1.58 -7.31 -8.32
N GLU A 50 -2.79 -6.78 -8.51
CA GLU A 50 -4.02 -7.34 -7.95
C GLU A 50 -4.25 -8.79 -8.38
N ARG A 51 -4.08 -9.07 -9.67
CA ARG A 51 -4.17 -10.44 -10.21
C ARG A 51 -3.10 -11.34 -9.59
N ALA A 52 -1.87 -10.86 -9.50
CA ALA A 52 -0.77 -11.60 -8.86
C ALA A 52 -1.07 -11.88 -7.37
N ALA A 53 -1.58 -10.88 -6.64
CA ALA A 53 -1.92 -11.00 -5.23
C ALA A 53 -3.03 -12.03 -4.97
N LYS A 54 -4.05 -12.10 -5.84
CA LYS A 54 -5.11 -13.12 -5.78
C LYS A 54 -4.56 -14.53 -5.96
N MET A 55 -3.59 -14.71 -6.86
CA MET A 55 -2.95 -16.00 -7.15
C MET A 55 -1.91 -16.41 -6.10
N SER A 56 -1.33 -15.46 -5.39
CA SER A 56 -0.27 -15.71 -4.40
C SER A 56 -0.76 -16.53 -3.22
N LYS A 57 0.11 -17.40 -2.70
CA LYS A 57 -0.14 -18.18 -1.48
C LYS A 57 0.22 -17.41 -0.19
N ASP A 58 0.85 -16.25 -0.34
CA ASP A 58 1.24 -15.37 0.77
C ASP A 58 0.67 -13.96 0.59
N GLY A 59 0.77 -13.17 1.65
CA GLY A 59 0.26 -11.80 1.68
C GLY A 59 1.19 -10.74 1.09
N GLN A 60 2.42 -11.12 0.66
CA GLN A 60 3.45 -10.16 0.26
C GLN A 60 3.03 -9.29 -0.94
N SER A 61 2.32 -9.85 -1.92
CA SER A 61 1.83 -9.11 -3.08
C SER A 61 0.75 -8.10 -2.72
N TYR A 62 -0.11 -8.42 -1.74
CA TYR A 62 -1.09 -7.48 -1.22
C TYR A 62 -0.45 -6.33 -0.44
N VAL A 63 0.61 -6.59 0.32
CA VAL A 63 1.40 -5.53 0.99
C VAL A 63 2.04 -4.61 -0.04
N LEU A 64 2.61 -5.15 -1.12
CA LEU A 64 3.16 -4.35 -2.20
C LEU A 64 2.08 -3.52 -2.90
N LEU A 65 0.91 -4.09 -3.14
CA LEU A 65 -0.24 -3.39 -3.69
C LEU A 65 -0.68 -2.23 -2.79
N GLY A 66 -0.74 -2.45 -1.48
CA GLY A 66 -1.03 -1.40 -0.51
C GLY A 66 -0.03 -0.24 -0.55
N ASN A 67 1.26 -0.55 -0.70
CA ASN A 67 2.29 0.48 -0.87
C ASN A 67 2.11 1.28 -2.17
N LEU A 68 1.69 0.64 -3.26
CA LEU A 68 1.38 1.35 -4.51
C LEU A 68 0.17 2.26 -4.35
N TYR A 69 -0.90 1.79 -3.73
CA TYR A 69 -2.06 2.62 -3.42
C TYR A 69 -1.70 3.81 -2.54
N LEU A 70 -0.84 3.61 -1.54
CA LEU A 70 -0.35 4.69 -0.68
C LEU A 70 0.44 5.74 -1.49
N SER A 71 1.27 5.32 -2.45
CA SER A 71 2.00 6.25 -3.32
C SER A 71 1.10 7.08 -4.25
N GLU A 72 -0.12 6.60 -4.50
CA GLU A 72 -1.15 7.28 -5.29
C GLU A 72 -2.19 8.02 -4.41
N ASP A 73 -1.90 8.17 -3.12
CA ASP A 73 -2.79 8.81 -2.14
C ASP A 73 -4.17 8.14 -2.01
N LYS A 74 -4.27 6.87 -2.41
CA LYS A 74 -5.47 6.02 -2.31
C LYS A 74 -5.46 5.31 -0.96
N LEU A 75 -5.78 6.07 0.10
CA LEU A 75 -5.54 5.64 1.48
C LEU A 75 -6.45 4.48 1.93
N ASP A 76 -7.71 4.48 1.56
CA ASP A 76 -8.64 3.39 1.93
C ASP A 76 -8.27 2.10 1.20
N GLU A 77 -7.95 2.16 -0.10
CA GLU A 77 -7.49 1.02 -0.87
C GLU A 77 -6.14 0.49 -0.37
N ALA A 78 -5.26 1.39 0.09
CA ALA A 78 -3.99 1.01 0.71
C ALA A 78 -4.21 0.22 2.00
N ALA A 79 -5.09 0.70 2.89
CA ALA A 79 -5.44 0.01 4.11
C ALA A 79 -6.04 -1.37 3.82
N ASP A 80 -7.03 -1.45 2.92
CA ASP A 80 -7.68 -2.69 2.54
C ASP A 80 -6.71 -3.72 1.96
N ALA A 81 -5.82 -3.29 1.08
CA ALA A 81 -4.81 -4.17 0.50
C ALA A 81 -3.84 -4.70 1.57
N ILE A 82 -3.33 -3.83 2.46
CA ILE A 82 -2.43 -4.25 3.54
C ILE A 82 -3.12 -5.22 4.49
N LEU A 83 -4.37 -4.96 4.87
CA LEU A 83 -5.16 -5.86 5.73
C LEU A 83 -5.37 -7.23 5.09
N LYS A 84 -5.72 -7.29 3.79
CA LYS A 84 -5.79 -8.55 3.04
C LYS A 84 -4.44 -9.29 3.03
N GLY A 85 -3.34 -8.55 2.94
CA GLY A 85 -2.01 -9.13 3.04
C GLY A 85 -1.74 -9.75 4.40
N LEU A 86 -2.07 -9.05 5.48
CA LEU A 86 -1.92 -9.52 6.86
C LEU A 86 -2.82 -10.75 7.13
N GLU A 87 -4.07 -10.74 6.65
CA GLU A 87 -4.99 -11.86 6.76
C GLU A 87 -4.46 -13.12 6.04
N LYS A 88 -3.96 -12.94 4.82
CA LYS A 88 -3.38 -14.03 4.04
C LYS A 88 -2.10 -14.59 4.67
N GLY A 89 -1.38 -13.77 5.40
CA GLY A 89 -0.22 -14.16 6.20
C GLY A 89 1.02 -14.50 5.38
N LYS A 90 1.97 -15.22 6.00
CA LYS A 90 3.26 -15.61 5.41
C LYS A 90 4.09 -14.41 4.91
N ILE A 91 4.00 -13.30 5.61
CA ILE A 91 4.77 -12.09 5.33
C ILE A 91 6.12 -12.20 6.04
N LYS A 92 7.21 -11.94 5.30
CA LYS A 92 8.58 -12.10 5.81
C LYS A 92 8.92 -11.16 6.98
N LYS A 93 8.44 -9.93 6.91
CA LYS A 93 8.70 -8.88 7.93
C LYS A 93 7.39 -8.16 8.24
N LEU A 94 6.83 -8.41 9.41
CA LEU A 94 5.53 -7.85 9.81
C LEU A 94 5.64 -6.40 10.31
N SER A 95 6.71 -6.06 11.02
CA SER A 95 6.83 -4.73 11.63
C SER A 95 6.86 -3.59 10.62
N PRO A 96 7.59 -3.65 9.48
CA PRO A 96 7.47 -2.65 8.44
C PRO A 96 6.04 -2.53 7.87
N VAL A 97 5.31 -3.64 7.76
CA VAL A 97 3.91 -3.63 7.28
C VAL A 97 3.00 -2.89 8.27
N HIS A 98 3.16 -3.14 9.56
CA HIS A 98 2.43 -2.41 10.59
C HIS A 98 2.84 -0.93 10.66
N LEU A 99 4.11 -0.57 10.40
CA LEU A 99 4.51 0.83 10.25
C LEU A 99 3.74 1.50 9.11
N THR A 100 3.72 0.90 7.93
CA THR A 100 2.99 1.44 6.77
C THR A 100 1.49 1.55 7.05
N LEU A 101 0.88 0.51 7.63
CA LEU A 101 -0.55 0.56 7.97
C LEU A 101 -0.86 1.63 9.01
N GLY A 102 0.03 1.82 9.99
CA GLY A 102 -0.05 2.92 10.95
C GLY A 102 -0.01 4.29 10.28
N GLN A 103 0.88 4.48 9.29
CA GLN A 103 0.96 5.71 8.50
C GLN A 103 -0.33 5.96 7.70
N VAL A 104 -0.87 4.94 7.05
CA VAL A 104 -2.15 5.03 6.32
C VAL A 104 -3.27 5.45 7.26
N TYR A 105 -3.38 4.83 8.44
CA TYR A 105 -4.40 5.23 9.42
C TYR A 105 -4.18 6.63 9.99
N PHE A 106 -2.92 7.06 10.13
CA PHE A 106 -2.60 8.43 10.53
C PHE A 106 -3.12 9.44 9.51
N GLU A 107 -2.85 9.25 8.22
CA GLU A 107 -3.35 10.11 7.14
C GLU A 107 -4.89 10.11 7.07
N LEU A 108 -5.53 8.99 7.35
CA LEU A 108 -6.99 8.88 7.48
C LEU A 108 -7.53 9.49 8.79
N GLN A 109 -6.69 10.09 9.63
CA GLN A 109 -7.01 10.61 10.96
C GLN A 109 -7.63 9.56 11.91
N LYS A 110 -7.44 8.29 11.64
CA LYS A 110 -7.81 7.16 12.52
C LYS A 110 -6.69 6.93 13.55
N PHE A 111 -6.50 7.90 14.44
CA PHE A 111 -5.32 7.97 15.31
C PHE A 111 -5.16 6.78 16.27
N GLU A 112 -6.26 6.21 16.77
CA GLU A 112 -6.17 5.02 17.63
C GLU A 112 -5.69 3.78 16.86
N ASP A 113 -6.18 3.57 15.63
CA ASP A 113 -5.72 2.48 14.77
C ASP A 113 -4.27 2.68 14.34
N ALA A 114 -3.87 3.92 14.08
CA ALA A 114 -2.49 4.28 13.78
C ALA A 114 -1.57 3.91 14.96
N LYS A 115 -1.88 4.37 16.17
CA LYS A 115 -1.12 4.07 17.40
C LYS A 115 -1.05 2.57 17.67
N LYS A 116 -2.15 1.84 17.47
CA LYS A 116 -2.18 0.38 17.63
C LYS A 116 -1.16 -0.30 16.72
N ASN A 117 -1.13 0.07 15.45
CA ASN A 117 -0.19 -0.49 14.48
C ASN A 117 1.26 -0.10 14.78
N PHE A 118 1.53 1.14 15.13
CA PHE A 118 2.85 1.58 15.54
C PHE A 118 3.34 0.85 16.81
N ARG A 119 2.47 0.59 17.80
CA ARG A 119 2.84 -0.20 19.00
C ARG A 119 3.21 -1.65 18.63
N ILE A 120 2.59 -2.25 17.62
CA ILE A 120 2.99 -3.58 17.13
C ILE A 120 4.38 -3.50 16.53
N ALA A 121 4.65 -2.52 15.66
CA ALA A 121 5.95 -2.32 15.04
C ALA A 121 7.05 -2.00 16.07
N ALA A 122 6.74 -1.28 17.15
CA ALA A 122 7.68 -0.93 18.23
C ALA A 122 8.18 -2.14 19.02
N ARG A 123 7.57 -3.33 18.85
CA ARG A 123 8.03 -4.58 19.48
C ARG A 123 9.13 -5.28 18.67
N ASP A 124 9.51 -4.73 17.51
CA ASP A 124 10.57 -5.30 16.69
C ASP A 124 11.91 -5.32 17.43
N LYS A 125 12.73 -6.30 17.11
CA LYS A 125 14.09 -6.44 17.63
C LYS A 125 15.06 -5.44 16.98
N ASP A 126 14.74 -4.99 15.75
CA ASP A 126 15.51 -3.97 15.06
C ASP A 126 15.30 -2.61 15.73
N LYS A 127 16.41 -2.06 16.27
CA LYS A 127 16.40 -0.78 16.98
C LYS A 127 15.90 0.38 16.12
N LYS A 128 16.16 0.37 14.81
CA LYS A 128 15.73 1.43 13.88
C LYS A 128 14.22 1.41 13.72
N ILE A 129 13.64 0.22 13.48
CA ILE A 129 12.20 0.04 13.34
C ILE A 129 11.50 0.44 14.64
N LYS A 130 12.01 -0.04 15.78
CA LYS A 130 11.49 0.31 17.11
C LYS A 130 11.50 1.82 17.36
N GLN A 131 12.62 2.48 17.06
CA GLN A 131 12.75 3.93 17.23
C GLN A 131 11.79 4.70 16.31
N GLN A 132 11.70 4.30 15.06
CA GLN A 132 10.78 4.88 14.08
C GLN A 132 9.33 4.77 14.53
N ALA A 133 8.92 3.58 14.99
CA ALA A 133 7.57 3.35 15.49
C ALA A 133 7.26 4.20 16.74
N ASN A 134 8.19 4.31 17.68
CA ASN A 134 8.01 5.16 18.87
C ASN A 134 7.91 6.65 18.52
N ASN A 135 8.66 7.11 17.51
CA ASN A 135 8.55 8.49 17.03
C ASN A 135 7.17 8.75 16.40
N TRP A 136 6.66 7.80 15.62
CA TRP A 136 5.32 7.88 15.05
C TRP A 136 4.21 7.88 16.12
N ILE A 137 4.35 7.11 17.21
CA ILE A 137 3.39 7.13 18.31
C ILE A 137 3.31 8.54 18.91
N LYS A 138 4.45 9.14 19.26
CA LYS A 138 4.49 10.49 19.82
C LYS A 138 3.93 11.54 18.88
N TYR A 139 4.28 11.44 17.59
CA TYR A 139 3.76 12.36 16.59
C TYR A 139 2.24 12.24 16.45
N THR A 140 1.72 11.03 16.43
CA THR A 140 0.28 10.76 16.34
C THR A 140 -0.48 11.31 17.57
N GLU A 141 0.06 11.13 18.78
CA GLU A 141 -0.52 11.67 20.01
C GLU A 141 -0.60 13.21 19.98
N ASN A 142 0.46 13.87 19.53
CA ASN A 142 0.48 15.33 19.40
C ASN A 142 -0.52 15.83 18.34
N GLU A 143 -0.60 15.16 17.20
CA GLU A 143 -1.51 15.52 16.12
C GLU A 143 -2.97 15.31 16.53
N GLU A 144 -3.28 14.24 17.24
CA GLU A 144 -4.62 13.99 17.79
C GLU A 144 -5.06 15.12 18.73
N ILE A 145 -4.17 15.57 19.63
CA ILE A 145 -4.43 16.70 20.52
C ILE A 145 -4.65 17.98 19.71
N ARG A 146 -3.82 18.24 18.70
CA ARG A 146 -3.95 19.40 17.82
C ARG A 146 -5.30 19.43 17.12
N VAL A 147 -5.72 18.32 16.54
CA VAL A 147 -7.02 18.21 15.82
C VAL A 147 -8.19 18.41 16.79
N LYS A 148 -8.14 17.80 17.97
CA LYS A 148 -9.16 18.01 19.03
C LYS A 148 -9.28 19.47 19.45
N ASN A 149 -8.15 20.16 19.66
CA ASN A 149 -8.14 21.57 20.04
C ASN A 149 -8.69 22.48 18.93
N LEU A 150 -8.40 22.17 17.67
CA LEU A 150 -8.95 22.91 16.53
C LEU A 150 -10.48 22.74 16.44
N ALA A 151 -10.99 21.54 16.64
CA ALA A 151 -12.42 21.28 16.67
C ALA A 151 -13.13 22.07 17.79
N LEU A 152 -12.57 22.04 19.00
CA LEU A 152 -13.11 22.82 20.13
C LEU A 152 -13.13 24.31 19.86
N ARG A 153 -12.09 24.87 19.24
CA ARG A 153 -12.04 26.30 18.87
C ARG A 153 -13.10 26.65 17.82
N ARG A 154 -13.26 25.80 16.82
CA ARG A 154 -14.30 25.97 15.78
C ARG A 154 -15.69 26.01 16.41
N ASP A 155 -16.00 25.04 17.26
CA ASP A 155 -17.31 24.92 17.92
C ASP A 155 -17.57 26.12 18.83
N TYR A 156 -16.55 26.60 19.58
CA TYR A 156 -16.65 27.82 20.39
C TYR A 156 -16.98 29.05 19.56
N ILE A 157 -16.32 29.22 18.39
CA ILE A 157 -16.58 30.36 17.49
C ILE A 157 -18.00 30.27 16.95
N GLN A 158 -18.48 29.12 16.51
CA GLN A 158 -19.84 28.93 16.01
C GLN A 158 -20.91 29.30 17.06
N MET A 159 -20.72 28.86 18.31
CA MET A 159 -21.63 29.15 19.41
C MET A 159 -21.74 30.64 19.77
N ASN A 160 -20.65 31.39 19.55
CA ASN A 160 -20.62 32.83 19.90
C ASN A 160 -20.84 33.76 18.71
N SER A 161 -21.16 33.25 17.51
CA SER A 161 -21.42 34.01 16.28
C SER A 161 -22.92 34.09 15.95
N THR A 162 -23.78 33.52 16.79
CA THR A 162 -25.25 33.60 16.74
C THR A 162 -25.75 34.52 17.82
#